data_2ac1416ee135d274e3406ce85a51281d
#
_entry.id   2ac1416ee135d274e3406ce85a51281d
#
_cell.length_a   1.000
_cell.length_b   1.000
_cell.length_c   1.000
_cell.angle_alpha   90.00
_cell.angle_beta   90.00
_cell.angle_gamma   90.00
#
_symmetry.space_group_name_H-M   'P 1'
#
loop_
_entity.id
_entity.type
_entity.pdbx_description
1 polymer ?
#
loop_
_entity_poly.entity_id
_entity_poly.type
_entity_poly.pdbx_seq_one_letter_code
_entity_poly.pdbx_strand_id
1 'polypeptide(L)'
;DHGFLSWQVLNPTTIWPVSTRIALATCEALPDLDPDDQPLVEHFHKAGIEAIPAVWSDRGIEWSEFDFVILRNTWDYTSRLEEFLDWAQARGDSLRNSYDVVQWNSNKIYLRDLASSGFPIVDTQFVTGESNNWEVPSDSDFVVKPTVSAGSQDTMRYSGTDPVSIKSAQDLLDRIVSQGKTAMVQPYLATVDEIGETAQLYIGGEYSHSIRKGPLLVRDSESEKELGLFLKEDITVRVPNA
;
A
#
# COMPACT_ATOMS: atom_id res chain seq x y z
N ASP A 1 -9.81 -17.75 22.54
CA ASP A 1 -8.44 -17.52 23.01
C ASP A 1 -7.56 -17.29 21.78
N HIS A 2 -7.59 -16.06 21.29
CA HIS A 2 -6.65 -15.62 20.24
C HIS A 2 -5.37 -15.22 20.93
N GLY A 3 -4.33 -16.08 20.79
CA GLY A 3 -2.99 -15.80 21.29
C GLY A 3 -2.42 -14.55 20.64
N PHE A 4 -2.43 -13.45 21.36
CA PHE A 4 -1.64 -12.28 21.04
C PHE A 4 -0.17 -12.70 21.12
N LEU A 5 0.47 -12.84 19.95
CA LEU A 5 1.92 -12.91 19.87
C LEU A 5 2.46 -11.60 20.43
N SER A 6 3.07 -11.68 21.60
CA SER A 6 3.74 -10.54 22.24
C SER A 6 4.90 -10.11 21.33
N TRP A 7 4.72 -8.99 20.63
CA TRP A 7 5.82 -8.30 19.98
C TRP A 7 6.80 -7.86 21.06
N GLN A 8 7.96 -8.49 21.11
CA GLN A 8 9.04 -7.96 21.93
C GLN A 8 9.47 -6.64 21.29
N VAL A 9 9.15 -5.53 21.94
CA VAL A 9 9.75 -4.22 21.67
C VAL A 9 11.26 -4.45 21.68
N LEU A 10 11.91 -4.18 20.55
CA LEU A 10 13.36 -4.31 20.45
C LEU A 10 13.97 -3.33 21.45
N ASN A 11 14.45 -3.88 22.56
CA ASN A 11 15.14 -3.11 23.58
C ASN A 11 16.35 -2.43 22.91
N PRO A 12 16.58 -1.13 23.07
CA PRO A 12 17.75 -0.44 22.51
C PRO A 12 19.10 -1.01 22.95
N THR A 13 19.10 -1.96 23.90
CA THR A 13 20.28 -2.73 24.32
C THR A 13 20.39 -4.11 23.69
N THR A 14 19.55 -4.45 22.70
CA THR A 14 19.69 -5.72 21.98
C THR A 14 21.01 -5.72 21.23
N ILE A 15 21.98 -6.54 21.69
CA ILE A 15 23.23 -6.80 20.98
C ILE A 15 22.89 -7.78 19.86
N TRP A 16 22.84 -7.27 18.64
CA TRP A 16 22.71 -8.12 17.46
C TRP A 16 23.95 -8.99 17.29
N PRO A 17 23.84 -10.26 16.86
CA PRO A 17 25.01 -11.03 16.47
C PRO A 17 25.81 -10.27 15.40
N VAL A 18 27.13 -10.44 15.39
CA VAL A 18 28.13 -9.64 14.64
C VAL A 18 27.93 -9.59 13.12
N SER A 19 26.82 -10.13 12.60
CA SER A 19 26.54 -10.21 11.17
C SER A 19 25.06 -10.31 10.83
N THR A 20 24.16 -9.60 11.55
CA THR A 20 22.74 -9.58 11.14
C THR A 20 22.61 -8.93 9.75
N ARG A 21 22.06 -9.69 8.81
CA ARG A 21 21.84 -9.26 7.41
C ARG A 21 20.36 -9.07 7.16
N ILE A 22 20.00 -7.92 6.60
CA ILE A 22 18.61 -7.55 6.28
C ILE A 22 18.50 -7.24 4.80
N ALA A 23 17.53 -7.86 4.13
CA ALA A 23 17.13 -7.44 2.79
C ALA A 23 16.08 -6.33 2.89
N LEU A 24 16.31 -5.21 2.25
CA LEU A 24 15.32 -4.16 2.00
C LEU A 24 14.70 -4.45 0.62
N ALA A 25 13.57 -5.14 0.62
CA ALA A 25 12.94 -5.61 -0.62
C ALA A 25 12.40 -4.44 -1.43
N THR A 26 12.80 -4.38 -2.69
CA THR A 26 12.45 -3.34 -3.67
C THR A 26 12.04 -3.96 -5.00
N CYS A 27 11.73 -3.14 -6.01
CA CYS A 27 11.37 -3.57 -7.36
C CYS A 27 12.46 -3.22 -8.40
N GLU A 28 12.33 -3.78 -9.60
CA GLU A 28 13.29 -3.58 -10.70
C GLU A 28 13.46 -2.10 -11.11
N ALA A 29 12.40 -1.30 -10.98
CA ALA A 29 12.44 0.13 -11.30
C ALA A 29 13.18 0.98 -10.26
N LEU A 30 13.39 0.45 -9.05
CA LEU A 30 14.03 1.12 -7.91
C LEU A 30 15.07 0.19 -7.26
N PRO A 31 16.06 -0.33 -7.99
CA PRO A 31 16.96 -1.36 -7.47
C PRO A 31 17.79 -0.89 -6.27
N ASP A 32 18.05 0.41 -6.15
CA ASP A 32 18.80 1.05 -5.06
C ASP A 32 17.88 1.71 -4.01
N LEU A 33 16.60 1.32 -3.96
CA LEU A 33 15.52 1.93 -3.18
C LEU A 33 15.09 3.32 -3.69
N ASP A 34 13.93 3.75 -3.21
CA ASP A 34 13.47 5.12 -3.34
C ASP A 34 14.43 6.07 -2.57
N PRO A 35 14.68 7.30 -3.05
CA PRO A 35 15.54 8.26 -2.37
C PRO A 35 15.19 8.49 -0.89
N ASP A 36 13.90 8.43 -0.53
CA ASP A 36 13.45 8.61 0.86
C ASP A 36 13.79 7.39 1.74
N ASP A 37 14.02 6.23 1.16
CA ASP A 37 14.39 5.00 1.85
C ASP A 37 15.89 4.73 1.89
N GLN A 38 16.68 5.34 1.02
CA GLN A 38 18.14 5.16 1.01
C GLN A 38 18.82 5.45 2.35
N PRO A 39 18.39 6.47 3.15
CA PRO A 39 18.96 6.70 4.48
C PRO A 39 18.85 5.51 5.46
N LEU A 40 17.90 4.57 5.24
CA LEU A 40 17.76 3.37 6.07
C LEU A 40 19.02 2.50 6.04
N VAL A 41 19.65 2.37 4.89
CA VAL A 41 20.88 1.56 4.73
C VAL A 41 21.98 2.08 5.66
N GLU A 42 22.19 3.39 5.67
CA GLU A 42 23.19 4.02 6.53
C GLU A 42 22.84 3.88 8.02
N HIS A 43 21.55 4.03 8.38
CA HIS A 43 21.10 3.89 9.77
C HIS A 43 21.28 2.47 10.29
N PHE A 44 20.95 1.46 9.50
CA PHE A 44 21.19 0.06 9.87
C PHE A 44 22.68 -0.23 10.01
N HIS A 45 23.50 0.26 9.09
CA HIS A 45 24.94 0.09 9.16
C HIS A 45 25.55 0.72 10.44
N LYS A 46 25.10 1.92 10.84
CA LYS A 46 25.50 2.55 12.12
C LYS A 46 25.09 1.71 13.33
N ALA A 47 24.04 0.92 13.23
CA ALA A 47 23.59 0.00 14.27
C ALA A 47 24.33 -1.37 14.23
N GLY A 48 25.30 -1.54 13.34
CA GLY A 48 26.04 -2.80 13.16
C GLY A 48 25.26 -3.88 12.39
N ILE A 49 24.27 -3.47 11.60
CA ILE A 49 23.42 -4.34 10.79
C ILE A 49 23.73 -4.11 9.31
N GLU A 50 23.96 -5.18 8.57
CA GLU A 50 24.14 -5.13 7.11
C GLU A 50 22.77 -5.12 6.43
N ALA A 51 22.33 -3.95 5.93
CA ALA A 51 21.10 -3.80 5.18
C ALA A 51 21.39 -3.62 3.69
N ILE A 52 20.77 -4.45 2.85
CA ILE A 52 21.05 -4.53 1.41
C ILE A 52 19.73 -4.36 0.64
N PRO A 53 19.65 -3.40 -0.30
CA PRO A 53 18.57 -3.37 -1.27
C PRO A 53 18.53 -4.66 -2.08
N ALA A 54 17.36 -5.26 -2.24
CA ALA A 54 17.20 -6.53 -2.91
C ALA A 54 15.91 -6.54 -3.73
N VAL A 55 16.03 -6.68 -5.05
CA VAL A 55 14.87 -6.74 -5.95
C VAL A 55 14.12 -8.04 -5.72
N TRP A 56 12.85 -7.95 -5.30
CA TRP A 56 12.07 -9.11 -4.86
C TRP A 56 11.89 -10.17 -5.96
N SER A 57 11.89 -9.77 -7.22
CA SER A 57 11.72 -10.63 -8.38
C SER A 57 13.03 -11.16 -8.97
N ASP A 58 14.17 -10.74 -8.45
CA ASP A 58 15.48 -11.23 -8.93
C ASP A 58 15.72 -12.66 -8.42
N ARG A 59 15.78 -13.60 -9.35
CA ARG A 59 16.04 -15.02 -9.08
C ARG A 59 17.48 -15.31 -8.72
N GLY A 60 18.39 -14.35 -8.89
CA GLY A 60 19.81 -14.47 -8.52
C GLY A 60 20.07 -14.23 -7.04
N ILE A 61 19.07 -13.74 -6.29
CA ILE A 61 19.22 -13.45 -4.86
C ILE A 61 19.03 -14.71 -4.02
N GLU A 62 20.04 -15.03 -3.21
CA GLU A 62 19.98 -16.11 -2.23
C GLU A 62 19.33 -15.58 -0.93
N TRP A 63 17.99 -15.66 -0.87
CA TRP A 63 17.20 -15.10 0.22
C TRP A 63 17.46 -15.75 1.58
N SER A 64 17.98 -16.97 1.63
CA SER A 64 18.34 -17.66 2.86
C SER A 64 19.56 -17.05 3.59
N GLU A 65 20.30 -16.16 2.90
CA GLU A 65 21.41 -15.42 3.51
C GLU A 65 20.96 -14.23 4.38
N PHE A 66 19.66 -13.89 4.37
CA PHE A 66 19.12 -12.77 5.16
C PHE A 66 18.37 -13.28 6.39
N ASP A 67 18.69 -12.71 7.56
CA ASP A 67 17.96 -12.96 8.79
C ASP A 67 16.55 -12.37 8.75
N PHE A 68 16.40 -11.21 8.09
CA PHE A 68 15.11 -10.53 7.90
C PHE A 68 14.97 -9.96 6.50
N VAL A 69 13.72 -9.93 6.04
CA VAL A 69 13.31 -9.29 4.78
C VAL A 69 12.25 -8.24 5.12
N ILE A 70 12.53 -6.98 4.81
CA ILE A 70 11.65 -5.84 5.07
C ILE A 70 11.14 -5.32 3.73
N LEU A 71 9.81 -5.30 3.55
CA LEU A 71 9.19 -4.75 2.35
C LEU A 71 9.32 -3.22 2.35
N ARG A 72 9.87 -2.66 1.27
CA ARG A 72 10.00 -1.22 1.08
C ARG A 72 9.34 -0.78 -0.23
N ASN A 73 10.03 -0.83 -1.33
CA ASN A 73 9.59 -0.26 -2.61
C ASN A 73 9.12 -1.35 -3.60
N THR A 74 8.40 -2.36 -3.13
CA THR A 74 7.89 -3.47 -3.97
C THR A 74 6.61 -3.08 -4.74
N TRP A 75 6.51 -1.84 -5.22
CA TRP A 75 5.27 -1.22 -5.71
C TRP A 75 4.73 -1.81 -7.02
N ASP A 76 5.55 -2.57 -7.74
CA ASP A 76 5.18 -3.32 -8.94
C ASP A 76 4.36 -4.59 -8.65
N TYR A 77 4.21 -5.00 -7.38
CA TYR A 77 3.48 -6.20 -6.97
C TYR A 77 2.05 -6.23 -7.50
N THR A 78 1.44 -5.08 -7.72
CA THR A 78 0.03 -4.96 -8.16
C THR A 78 -0.23 -5.56 -9.53
N SER A 79 0.80 -5.63 -10.38
CA SER A 79 0.75 -6.25 -11.71
C SER A 79 1.10 -7.74 -11.70
N ARG A 80 1.71 -8.24 -10.60
CA ARG A 80 2.25 -9.60 -10.46
C ARG A 80 1.91 -10.18 -9.08
N LEU A 81 0.66 -9.97 -8.62
CA LEU A 81 0.26 -10.25 -7.23
C LEU A 81 0.52 -11.69 -6.81
N GLU A 82 0.14 -12.67 -7.62
CA GLU A 82 0.33 -14.10 -7.30
C GLU A 82 1.83 -14.42 -7.12
N GLU A 83 2.67 -13.99 -8.05
CA GLU A 83 4.11 -14.19 -7.98
C GLU A 83 4.72 -13.51 -6.73
N PHE A 84 4.26 -12.30 -6.42
CA PHE A 84 4.70 -11.59 -5.22
C PHE A 84 4.28 -12.30 -3.93
N LEU A 85 3.06 -12.81 -3.87
CA LEU A 85 2.57 -13.55 -2.70
C LEU A 85 3.28 -14.90 -2.54
N ASP A 86 3.55 -15.62 -3.63
CA ASP A 86 4.35 -16.85 -3.59
C ASP A 86 5.77 -16.56 -3.08
N TRP A 87 6.38 -15.50 -3.60
CA TRP A 87 7.69 -15.05 -3.11
C TRP A 87 7.64 -14.68 -1.63
N ALA A 88 6.66 -13.90 -1.18
CA ALA A 88 6.51 -13.48 0.22
C ALA A 88 6.29 -14.68 1.15
N GLN A 89 5.46 -15.65 0.75
CA GLN A 89 5.22 -16.87 1.50
C GLN A 89 6.52 -17.69 1.71
N ALA A 90 7.33 -17.77 0.66
CA ALA A 90 8.60 -18.47 0.73
C ALA A 90 9.65 -17.82 1.66
N ARG A 91 9.41 -16.58 2.13
CA ARG A 91 10.30 -15.91 3.13
C ARG A 91 10.04 -16.42 4.55
N GLY A 92 8.86 -17.00 4.82
CA GLY A 92 8.54 -17.56 6.14
C GLY A 92 8.73 -16.54 7.26
N ASP A 93 9.36 -16.98 8.34
CA ASP A 93 9.58 -16.17 9.55
C ASP A 93 10.59 -15.03 9.36
N SER A 94 11.31 -14.95 8.26
CA SER A 94 12.21 -13.83 7.99
C SER A 94 11.46 -12.58 7.51
N LEU A 95 10.24 -12.71 6.96
CA LEU A 95 9.48 -11.60 6.40
C LEU A 95 8.93 -10.65 7.49
N ARG A 96 9.05 -9.36 7.26
CA ARG A 96 8.48 -8.27 8.09
C ARG A 96 7.71 -7.29 7.19
N ASN A 97 6.38 -7.07 7.36
CA ASN A 97 5.48 -7.82 8.25
C ASN A 97 5.32 -9.28 7.80
N SER A 98 4.61 -10.13 8.61
CA SER A 98 4.39 -11.54 8.27
C SER A 98 3.62 -11.71 6.95
N TYR A 99 3.76 -12.89 6.33
CA TYR A 99 3.04 -13.24 5.11
C TYR A 99 1.53 -13.03 5.23
N ASP A 100 0.92 -13.45 6.35
CA ASP A 100 -0.53 -13.30 6.55
C ASP A 100 -0.98 -11.84 6.50
N VAL A 101 -0.19 -10.93 7.07
CA VAL A 101 -0.44 -9.49 7.00
C VAL A 101 -0.27 -8.97 5.58
N VAL A 102 0.79 -9.39 4.88
CA VAL A 102 1.06 -8.99 3.49
C VAL A 102 -0.06 -9.46 2.57
N GLN A 103 -0.48 -10.72 2.67
CA GLN A 103 -1.57 -11.30 1.88
C GLN A 103 -2.89 -10.56 2.13
N TRP A 104 -3.26 -10.35 3.38
CA TRP A 104 -4.48 -9.64 3.75
C TRP A 104 -4.46 -8.19 3.27
N ASN A 105 -3.35 -7.46 3.46
CA ASN A 105 -3.25 -6.03 3.14
C ASN A 105 -3.09 -5.76 1.62
N SER A 106 -2.57 -6.70 0.84
CA SER A 106 -2.35 -6.52 -0.60
C SER A 106 -3.64 -6.30 -1.40
N ASN A 107 -4.80 -6.74 -0.87
CA ASN A 107 -6.11 -6.59 -1.50
C ASN A 107 -7.06 -5.81 -0.58
N LYS A 108 -7.53 -4.64 -1.03
CA LYS A 108 -8.40 -3.73 -0.26
C LYS A 108 -9.78 -4.30 0.09
N ILE A 109 -10.08 -5.56 -0.27
CA ILE A 109 -11.26 -6.30 0.23
C ILE A 109 -11.23 -6.38 1.77
N TYR A 110 -10.06 -6.26 2.41
CA TYR A 110 -9.94 -6.18 3.87
C TYR A 110 -10.82 -5.09 4.52
N LEU A 111 -11.25 -4.10 3.76
CA LEU A 111 -12.20 -3.09 4.25
C LEU A 111 -13.53 -3.71 4.69
N ARG A 112 -13.96 -4.84 4.09
CA ARG A 112 -15.15 -5.60 4.56
C ARG A 112 -14.91 -6.18 5.95
N ASP A 113 -13.72 -6.68 6.21
CA ASP A 113 -13.36 -7.28 7.50
C ASP A 113 -13.33 -6.19 8.58
N LEU A 114 -12.76 -5.03 8.26
CA LEU A 114 -12.74 -3.87 9.16
C LEU A 114 -14.16 -3.38 9.47
N ALA A 115 -15.00 -3.21 8.44
CA ALA A 115 -16.39 -2.80 8.63
C ALA A 115 -17.19 -3.81 9.49
N SER A 116 -17.05 -5.10 9.22
CA SER A 116 -17.70 -6.16 9.98
C SER A 116 -17.24 -6.22 11.44
N SER A 117 -16.02 -5.76 11.70
CA SER A 117 -15.45 -5.64 13.05
C SER A 117 -15.79 -4.32 13.74
N GLY A 118 -16.63 -3.47 13.11
CA GLY A 118 -17.12 -2.21 13.68
C GLY A 118 -16.16 -1.02 13.53
N PHE A 119 -15.09 -1.16 12.74
CA PHE A 119 -14.22 -0.03 12.44
C PHE A 119 -14.85 0.88 11.39
N PRO A 120 -14.77 2.21 11.55
CA PRO A 120 -15.24 3.15 10.54
C PRO A 120 -14.38 3.06 9.27
N ILE A 121 -15.05 2.84 8.15
CA ILE A 121 -14.41 2.89 6.81
C ILE A 121 -15.16 3.89 5.94
N VAL A 122 -14.54 4.31 4.84
CA VAL A 122 -15.25 5.01 3.76
C VAL A 122 -16.25 4.02 3.14
N ASP A 123 -17.50 4.44 2.95
CA ASP A 123 -18.51 3.61 2.30
C ASP A 123 -17.98 3.09 0.95
N THR A 124 -18.05 1.79 0.75
CA THR A 124 -17.35 1.13 -0.36
C THR A 124 -18.25 0.12 -1.05
N GLN A 125 -18.50 0.35 -2.33
CA GLN A 125 -19.10 -0.64 -3.21
C GLN A 125 -17.99 -1.44 -3.90
N PHE A 126 -18.13 -2.77 -3.90
CA PHE A 126 -17.21 -3.67 -4.60
C PHE A 126 -17.91 -4.24 -5.84
N VAL A 127 -17.33 -4.01 -7.00
CA VAL A 127 -17.87 -4.41 -8.31
C VAL A 127 -17.01 -5.52 -8.90
N THR A 128 -17.66 -6.61 -9.28
CA THR A 128 -17.02 -7.80 -9.89
C THR A 128 -17.71 -8.15 -11.20
N GLY A 129 -17.15 -9.06 -12.00
CA GLY A 129 -17.77 -9.54 -13.23
C GLY A 129 -19.12 -10.24 -13.05
N GLU A 130 -19.36 -10.80 -11.86
CA GLU A 130 -20.63 -11.47 -11.52
C GLU A 130 -21.67 -10.49 -10.97
N SER A 131 -21.23 -9.37 -10.41
CA SER A 131 -22.07 -8.33 -9.80
C SER A 131 -21.68 -6.97 -10.37
N ASN A 132 -22.20 -6.65 -11.54
CA ASN A 132 -21.96 -5.37 -12.22
C ASN A 132 -22.96 -4.27 -11.81
N ASN A 133 -23.70 -4.49 -10.73
CA ASN A 133 -24.60 -3.48 -10.20
C ASN A 133 -23.84 -2.59 -9.22
N TRP A 134 -23.69 -1.33 -9.57
CA TRP A 134 -23.16 -0.29 -8.68
C TRP A 134 -24.06 0.95 -8.73
N GLU A 135 -24.10 1.66 -7.65
CA GLU A 135 -24.88 2.89 -7.52
C GLU A 135 -23.97 4.09 -7.64
N VAL A 136 -24.31 5.01 -8.57
CA VAL A 136 -23.58 6.28 -8.71
C VAL A 136 -23.82 7.11 -7.46
N PRO A 137 -22.78 7.59 -6.77
CA PRO A 137 -22.92 8.61 -5.73
C PRO A 137 -23.42 9.92 -6.36
N SER A 138 -24.76 10.10 -6.39
CA SER A 138 -25.45 11.09 -7.25
C SER A 138 -25.24 12.56 -6.88
N ASP A 139 -24.78 12.83 -5.65
CA ASP A 139 -24.73 14.21 -5.11
C ASP A 139 -23.29 14.68 -4.83
N SER A 140 -22.29 13.89 -5.17
CA SER A 140 -20.90 14.17 -4.84
C SER A 140 -19.92 13.57 -5.85
N ASP A 141 -18.68 14.01 -5.79
CA ASP A 141 -17.61 13.32 -6.46
C ASP A 141 -17.37 11.94 -5.85
N PHE A 142 -16.87 11.03 -6.66
CA PHE A 142 -16.52 9.68 -6.23
C PHE A 142 -15.24 9.19 -6.90
N VAL A 143 -14.67 8.13 -6.35
CA VAL A 143 -13.44 7.50 -6.84
C VAL A 143 -13.72 6.09 -7.28
N VAL A 144 -13.19 5.72 -8.44
CA VAL A 144 -13.12 4.34 -8.93
C VAL A 144 -11.66 3.89 -8.89
N LYS A 145 -11.41 2.70 -8.36
CA LYS A 145 -10.07 2.09 -8.29
C LYS A 145 -10.15 0.58 -8.17
N PRO A 146 -9.10 -0.18 -8.57
CA PRO A 146 -9.05 -1.61 -8.29
C PRO A 146 -8.76 -1.88 -6.80
N THR A 147 -9.20 -3.05 -6.30
CA THR A 147 -8.91 -3.47 -4.92
C THR A 147 -7.43 -3.77 -4.71
N VAL A 148 -6.73 -4.21 -5.74
CA VAL A 148 -5.28 -4.41 -5.75
C VAL A 148 -4.64 -3.27 -6.54
N SER A 149 -4.08 -2.30 -5.85
CA SER A 149 -3.42 -1.13 -6.46
C SER A 149 -2.47 -0.47 -5.47
N ALA A 150 -1.40 0.12 -5.99
CA ALA A 150 -0.47 0.99 -5.28
C ALA A 150 -0.23 2.26 -6.12
N GLY A 151 0.26 3.35 -5.51
CA GLY A 151 0.63 4.56 -6.21
C GLY A 151 -0.49 5.20 -7.06
N SER A 152 -1.75 5.06 -6.67
CA SER A 152 -2.93 5.55 -7.41
C SER A 152 -3.08 4.96 -8.83
N GLN A 153 -2.58 3.74 -9.05
CA GLN A 153 -2.74 3.04 -10.32
C GLN A 153 -4.22 2.75 -10.61
N ASP A 154 -4.70 3.05 -11.83
CA ASP A 154 -6.10 2.91 -12.25
C ASP A 154 -7.11 3.53 -11.25
N THR A 155 -6.69 4.63 -10.60
CA THR A 155 -7.50 5.34 -9.61
C THR A 155 -7.88 6.71 -10.17
N MET A 156 -9.18 6.98 -10.29
CA MET A 156 -9.68 8.24 -10.86
C MET A 156 -10.86 8.79 -10.06
N ARG A 157 -10.94 10.13 -10.00
CA ARG A 157 -12.02 10.87 -9.38
C ARG A 157 -13.00 11.34 -10.46
N TYR A 158 -14.27 11.12 -10.22
CA TYR A 158 -15.38 11.41 -11.12
C TYR A 158 -16.46 12.27 -10.47
N SER A 159 -17.23 12.97 -11.28
CA SER A 159 -18.42 13.72 -10.83
C SER A 159 -19.67 12.84 -10.88
N GLY A 160 -20.40 12.72 -9.77
CA GLY A 160 -21.69 12.03 -9.72
C GLY A 160 -22.84 12.79 -10.37
N THR A 161 -22.64 14.07 -10.73
CA THR A 161 -23.67 14.92 -11.37
C THR A 161 -23.47 15.14 -12.86
N ASP A 162 -22.31 14.75 -13.42
CA ASP A 162 -22.00 14.88 -14.84
C ASP A 162 -22.15 13.54 -15.57
N PRO A 163 -23.09 13.42 -16.53
CA PRO A 163 -23.29 12.19 -17.29
C PRO A 163 -22.06 11.71 -18.07
N VAL A 164 -21.19 12.62 -18.52
CA VAL A 164 -19.95 12.27 -19.24
C VAL A 164 -18.95 11.65 -18.28
N SER A 165 -18.79 12.23 -17.10
CA SER A 165 -17.94 11.71 -16.02
C SER A 165 -18.42 10.33 -15.54
N ILE A 166 -19.73 10.16 -15.35
CA ILE A 166 -20.34 8.86 -14.98
C ILE A 166 -20.07 7.79 -16.05
N LYS A 167 -20.20 8.14 -17.34
CA LYS A 167 -19.89 7.20 -18.42
C LYS A 167 -18.42 6.80 -18.41
N SER A 168 -17.51 7.74 -18.20
CA SER A 168 -16.07 7.46 -18.09
C SER A 168 -15.74 6.58 -16.87
N ALA A 169 -16.46 6.76 -15.76
CA ALA A 169 -16.35 5.88 -14.59
C ALA A 169 -16.78 4.44 -14.92
N GLN A 170 -17.89 4.28 -15.64
CA GLN A 170 -18.35 2.96 -16.10
C GLN A 170 -17.30 2.29 -16.99
N ASP A 171 -16.71 3.04 -17.93
CA ASP A 171 -15.66 2.51 -18.81
C ASP A 171 -14.42 2.05 -18.04
N LEU A 172 -14.05 2.75 -16.96
CA LEU A 172 -12.97 2.30 -16.06
C LEU A 172 -13.36 1.04 -15.27
N LEU A 173 -14.58 0.99 -14.73
CA LEU A 173 -15.11 -0.19 -14.04
C LEU A 173 -15.08 -1.41 -14.95
N ASP A 174 -15.63 -1.29 -16.16
CA ASP A 174 -15.67 -2.36 -17.16
C ASP A 174 -14.25 -2.84 -17.52
N ARG A 175 -13.30 -1.92 -17.65
CA ARG A 175 -11.88 -2.23 -17.89
C ARG A 175 -11.26 -3.04 -16.75
N ILE A 176 -11.47 -2.63 -15.50
CA ILE A 176 -10.94 -3.33 -14.33
C ILE A 176 -11.53 -4.73 -14.23
N VAL A 177 -12.85 -4.83 -14.36
CA VAL A 177 -13.59 -6.09 -14.23
C VAL A 177 -13.28 -7.06 -15.38
N SER A 178 -13.10 -6.57 -16.61
CA SER A 178 -12.72 -7.40 -17.77
C SER A 178 -11.34 -8.06 -17.61
N GLN A 179 -10.47 -7.50 -16.75
CA GLN A 179 -9.18 -8.08 -16.37
C GLN A 179 -9.29 -9.12 -15.24
N GLY A 180 -10.51 -9.51 -14.84
CA GLY A 180 -10.73 -10.43 -13.71
C GLY A 180 -10.49 -9.80 -12.33
N LYS A 181 -10.32 -8.48 -12.26
CA LYS A 181 -10.08 -7.75 -11.01
C LYS A 181 -11.40 -7.28 -10.39
N THR A 182 -11.38 -7.03 -9.08
CA THR A 182 -12.47 -6.35 -8.38
C THR A 182 -12.21 -4.85 -8.37
N ALA A 183 -13.23 -4.06 -8.73
CA ALA A 183 -13.20 -2.62 -8.60
C ALA A 183 -13.86 -2.17 -7.28
N MET A 184 -13.49 -0.97 -6.84
CA MET A 184 -14.11 -0.25 -5.70
C MET A 184 -14.66 1.08 -6.18
N VAL A 185 -15.86 1.43 -5.71
CA VAL A 185 -16.44 2.76 -5.82
C VAL A 185 -16.61 3.33 -4.43
N GLN A 186 -16.08 4.52 -4.20
CA GLN A 186 -16.12 5.22 -2.91
C GLN A 186 -16.48 6.68 -3.11
N PRO A 187 -17.27 7.33 -2.24
CA PRO A 187 -17.44 8.78 -2.27
C PRO A 187 -16.07 9.45 -2.10
N TYR A 188 -15.84 10.53 -2.84
CA TYR A 188 -14.64 11.35 -2.65
C TYR A 188 -14.80 12.22 -1.40
N LEU A 189 -13.83 12.15 -0.51
CA LEU A 189 -13.82 12.95 0.69
C LEU A 189 -13.25 14.35 0.36
N ALA A 190 -14.12 15.35 0.15
CA ALA A 190 -13.73 16.69 -0.25
C ALA A 190 -12.74 17.36 0.73
N THR A 191 -12.76 16.95 2.00
CA THR A 191 -11.78 17.40 3.01
C THR A 191 -10.34 17.07 2.66
N VAL A 192 -10.09 16.09 1.78
CA VAL A 192 -8.73 15.77 1.30
C VAL A 192 -8.16 16.94 0.50
N ASP A 193 -8.97 17.67 -0.26
CA ASP A 193 -8.53 18.83 -1.03
C ASP A 193 -8.06 19.97 -0.11
N GLU A 194 -8.66 20.11 1.07
CA GLU A 194 -8.39 21.21 2.00
C GLU A 194 -7.27 20.90 3.00
N ILE A 195 -7.35 19.72 3.62
CA ILE A 195 -6.45 19.38 4.74
C ILE A 195 -5.53 18.20 4.45
N GLY A 196 -5.70 17.52 3.30
CA GLY A 196 -4.97 16.30 2.95
C GLY A 196 -5.44 15.08 3.72
N GLU A 197 -4.77 13.96 3.48
CA GLU A 197 -4.93 12.70 4.19
C GLU A 197 -3.91 12.60 5.33
N THR A 198 -4.32 12.10 6.50
CA THR A 198 -3.40 11.83 7.60
C THR A 198 -3.10 10.34 7.67
N ALA A 199 -1.85 9.96 7.48
CA ALA A 199 -1.38 8.61 7.76
C ALA A 199 -0.70 8.57 9.14
N GLN A 200 -1.13 7.63 9.97
CA GLN A 200 -0.53 7.37 11.29
C GLN A 200 0.31 6.09 11.19
N LEU A 201 1.57 6.19 11.61
CA LEU A 201 2.50 5.09 11.55
C LEU A 201 2.70 4.49 12.93
N TYR A 202 2.59 3.16 12.99
CA TYR A 202 2.81 2.35 14.18
C TYR A 202 3.95 1.37 13.91
N ILE A 203 4.87 1.27 14.85
CA ILE A 203 6.03 0.36 14.80
C ILE A 203 5.97 -0.53 16.04
N GLY A 204 5.89 -1.86 15.83
CA GLY A 204 5.76 -2.80 16.94
C GLY A 204 4.48 -2.62 17.77
N GLY A 205 3.42 -2.08 17.18
CA GLY A 205 2.15 -1.78 17.87
C GLY A 205 2.11 -0.42 18.59
N GLU A 206 3.23 0.29 18.64
CA GLU A 206 3.31 1.61 19.27
C GLU A 206 3.24 2.72 18.22
N TYR A 207 2.51 3.80 18.53
CA TYR A 207 2.45 4.98 17.69
C TYR A 207 3.83 5.61 17.57
N SER A 208 4.28 5.82 16.34
CA SER A 208 5.58 6.45 16.04
C SER A 208 5.40 7.91 15.64
N HIS A 209 4.72 8.17 14.52
CA HIS A 209 4.54 9.52 13.98
C HIS A 209 3.35 9.55 13.01
N SER A 210 3.01 10.75 12.57
CA SER A 210 2.04 10.96 11.52
C SER A 210 2.58 11.84 10.42
N ILE A 211 2.10 11.58 9.21
CA ILE A 211 2.37 12.38 8.04
C ILE A 211 1.07 12.88 7.41
N ARG A 212 1.14 13.99 6.72
CA ARG A 212 0.10 14.49 5.84
C ARG A 212 0.48 14.20 4.41
N LYS A 213 -0.44 13.63 3.66
CA LYS A 213 -0.37 13.47 2.21
C LYS A 213 -1.29 14.50 1.55
N GLY A 214 -0.78 15.23 0.59
CA GLY A 214 -1.56 16.18 -0.20
C GLY A 214 -2.59 15.50 -1.12
N PRO A 215 -3.53 16.24 -1.71
CA PRO A 215 -4.47 15.70 -2.68
C PRO A 215 -3.74 15.28 -3.96
N LEU A 216 -4.07 14.11 -4.49
CA LEU A 216 -3.46 13.54 -5.70
C LEU A 216 -4.40 13.49 -6.89
N LEU A 217 -5.71 13.39 -6.66
CA LEU A 217 -6.68 13.09 -7.70
C LEU A 217 -7.33 14.37 -8.23
N VAL A 218 -7.04 14.70 -9.48
CA VAL A 218 -7.75 15.73 -10.23
C VAL A 218 -8.96 15.08 -10.90
N ARG A 219 -10.12 15.78 -10.88
CA ARG A 219 -11.36 15.28 -11.48
C ARG A 219 -11.19 15.04 -12.98
N ASP A 220 -11.70 13.91 -13.46
CA ASP A 220 -11.75 13.51 -14.86
C ASP A 220 -10.40 13.58 -15.60
N SER A 221 -9.29 13.46 -14.89
CA SER A 221 -7.95 13.41 -15.49
C SER A 221 -7.10 12.29 -14.90
N GLU A 222 -6.27 11.69 -15.78
CA GLU A 222 -5.18 10.81 -15.34
C GLU A 222 -3.97 11.69 -14.95
N SER A 223 -3.47 11.49 -13.74
CA SER A 223 -2.23 12.14 -13.31
C SER A 223 -1.02 11.41 -13.86
N GLU A 224 0.00 12.16 -14.28
CA GLU A 224 1.26 11.58 -14.76
C GLU A 224 1.98 10.85 -13.62
N LYS A 225 2.40 9.62 -13.87
CA LYS A 225 3.06 8.77 -12.86
C LYS A 225 4.57 8.85 -12.98
N GLU A 226 5.22 8.96 -11.83
CA GLU A 226 6.66 8.83 -11.74
C GLU A 226 7.07 7.36 -11.93
N LEU A 227 8.02 7.09 -12.81
CA LEU A 227 8.46 5.74 -13.21
C LEU A 227 7.32 4.80 -13.67
N GLY A 228 6.12 5.33 -13.98
CA GLY A 228 4.95 4.51 -14.29
C GLY A 228 4.37 3.74 -13.08
N LEU A 229 4.89 3.95 -11.88
CA LEU A 229 4.54 3.20 -10.67
C LEU A 229 3.62 3.95 -9.71
N PHE A 230 3.86 5.25 -9.49
CA PHE A 230 3.15 6.02 -8.46
C PHE A 230 3.03 7.50 -8.84
N LEU A 231 2.07 8.19 -8.20
CA LEU A 231 1.99 9.64 -8.23
C LEU A 231 2.92 10.21 -7.16
N LYS A 232 3.63 11.29 -7.49
CA LYS A 232 4.44 12.01 -6.51
C LYS A 232 3.54 12.64 -5.46
N GLU A 233 3.75 12.25 -4.21
CA GLU A 233 2.98 12.73 -3.07
C GLU A 233 3.66 13.94 -2.42
N ASP A 234 2.86 14.96 -2.07
CA ASP A 234 3.31 16.05 -1.17
C ASP A 234 3.19 15.57 0.28
N ILE A 235 4.29 15.05 0.82
CA ILE A 235 4.34 14.47 2.17
C ILE A 235 4.99 15.46 3.14
N THR A 236 4.28 15.76 4.22
CA THR A 236 4.78 16.62 5.32
C THR A 236 4.51 15.98 6.68
N VAL A 237 5.33 16.33 7.67
CA VAL A 237 5.11 15.89 9.06
C VAL A 237 3.79 16.49 9.58
N ARG A 238 3.01 15.69 10.32
CA ARG A 238 1.77 16.13 10.95
C ARG A 238 1.74 15.72 12.42
N VAL A 239 1.37 16.65 13.29
CA VAL A 239 0.99 16.33 14.66
C VAL A 239 -0.51 16.05 14.66
N PRO A 240 -0.97 14.86 15.07
CA PRO A 240 -2.40 14.55 15.15
C PRO A 240 -3.05 15.49 16.16
N ASN A 241 -4.24 15.99 15.84
CA ASN A 241 -5.08 16.63 16.85
C ASN A 241 -5.57 15.53 17.81
N ALA A 242 -5.48 15.79 19.11
CA ALA A 242 -5.97 14.90 20.15
C ALA A 242 -7.50 14.72 20.07
#